data_4ffc893ec0b9f402bf64157c7e434f54
#
_entry.id   4ffc893ec0b9f402bf64157c7e434f54
#
_cell.length_a   1.000
_cell.length_b   1.000
_cell.length_c   1.000
_cell.angle_alpha   90.00
_cell.angle_beta   90.00
_cell.angle_gamma   90.00
#
_symmetry.space_group_name_H-M   'P 1'
#
loop_
_entity.id
_entity.type
_entity.pdbx_description
1 polymer ?
#
loop_
_entity_poly.entity_id
_entity_poly.type
_entity_poly.pdbx_seq_one_letter_code
_entity_poly.pdbx_strand_id
1 'polypeptide(L)'
;MNIRLKLGSILMLGCLLAPVARAEPPTNVQIEVNFLLGYVDGSACEFYRNGTWHDPKKAQAHLRDKYKYLSARNKIITTEDFIDKAATKSSFSGRPYEVRCGDGVIVSSNQWLRSELARFRKY
;
A
#
# COMPACT_ATOMS: atom_id res chain seq x y z
N MET A 1 -25.48 23.42 -48.54
CA MET A 1 -25.23 23.38 -48.02
C MET A 1 -25.11 22.84 -47.09
N ASN A 2 -25.01 22.77 -46.70
CA ASN A 2 -24.95 22.42 -45.78
C ASN A 2 -24.37 21.79 -45.15
N ILE A 3 -23.83 21.73 -44.81
CA ILE A 3 -23.25 21.20 -44.29
C ILE A 3 -23.07 21.16 -43.25
N ARG A 4 -22.97 21.43 -42.74
CA ARG A 4 -22.77 21.57 -41.83
C ARG A 4 -22.99 20.93 -40.92
N LEU A 5 -22.91 20.84 -40.56
CA LEU A 5 -23.14 20.39 -39.70
C LEU A 5 -22.61 19.54 -39.17
N LYS A 6 -22.08 19.11 -39.18
CA LYS A 6 -21.53 18.27 -38.80
C LYS A 6 -20.91 18.51 -37.78
N LEU A 7 -20.68 19.21 -37.49
CA LEU A 7 -20.10 19.65 -36.57
C LEU A 7 -20.42 19.24 -35.36
N GLY A 8 -21.27 19.28 -34.98
CA GLY A 8 -21.64 19.12 -33.71
C GLY A 8 -21.07 17.90 -33.16
N SER A 9 -21.03 17.01 -33.89
CA SER A 9 -20.62 15.80 -33.38
C SER A 9 -19.36 15.91 -32.72
N ILE A 10 -18.54 16.66 -33.15
CA ILE A 10 -17.35 16.74 -32.56
C ILE A 10 -17.36 16.95 -31.22
N LEU A 11 -18.20 17.68 -30.78
CA LEU A 11 -18.23 17.95 -29.50
C LEU A 11 -18.25 16.83 -28.69
N MET A 12 -18.89 15.92 -28.96
CA MET A 12 -19.08 14.87 -28.12
C MET A 12 -17.80 14.39 -27.78
N LEU A 13 -16.94 14.49 -28.63
CA LEU A 13 -15.70 14.03 -28.37
C LEU A 13 -15.16 14.56 -27.17
N GLY A 14 -15.30 15.74 -26.96
CA GLY A 14 -14.74 16.32 -25.81
C GLY A 14 -15.11 15.60 -24.58
N CYS A 15 -16.27 15.18 -24.52
CA CYS A 15 -16.72 14.55 -23.33
C CYS A 15 -16.02 13.27 -23.11
N LEU A 16 -15.65 12.65 -24.17
CA LEU A 16 -15.03 11.40 -24.01
C LEU A 16 -13.66 11.54 -23.45
N LEU A 17 -13.16 12.72 -23.43
CA LEU A 17 -11.84 12.94 -22.97
C LEU A 17 -11.77 13.25 -21.49
N ALA A 18 -12.84 13.08 -20.80
CA ALA A 18 -12.83 13.32 -19.37
C ALA A 18 -11.81 12.37 -18.76
N PRO A 19 -10.94 12.85 -17.90
CA PRO A 19 -9.91 12.02 -17.32
C PRO A 19 -10.49 10.96 -16.45
N VAL A 20 -9.86 9.84 -16.45
CA VAL A 20 -10.24 8.76 -15.59
C VAL A 20 -9.67 9.06 -14.23
N ALA A 21 -10.47 8.96 -13.23
CA ALA A 21 -10.02 9.21 -11.88
C ALA A 21 -8.98 8.18 -11.49
N ARG A 22 -7.88 8.63 -10.92
CA ARG A 22 -6.87 7.72 -10.47
C ARG A 22 -7.35 7.08 -9.20
N ALA A 23 -7.04 5.82 -9.09
CA ALA A 23 -7.42 5.09 -7.93
C ALA A 23 -6.38 5.28 -6.86
N GLU A 24 -6.62 6.16 -5.95
CA GLU A 24 -5.72 6.35 -4.83
C GLU A 24 -6.45 6.10 -3.53
N PRO A 25 -5.76 5.58 -2.52
CA PRO A 25 -6.38 5.41 -1.23
C PRO A 25 -6.81 6.76 -0.65
N PRO A 26 -7.77 6.77 0.25
CA PRO A 26 -8.15 8.01 0.96
C PRO A 26 -6.94 8.65 1.63
N THR A 27 -6.96 9.96 1.78
CA THR A 27 -5.83 10.69 2.32
C THR A 27 -5.41 10.19 3.71
N ASN A 28 -6.38 9.90 4.58
CA ASN A 28 -6.04 9.42 5.92
C ASN A 28 -5.35 8.06 5.87
N VAL A 29 -5.68 7.23 4.89
CA VAL A 29 -5.03 5.95 4.71
C VAL A 29 -3.59 6.15 4.22
N GLN A 30 -3.39 7.09 3.30
CA GLN A 30 -2.05 7.40 2.83
C GLN A 30 -1.15 7.86 3.97
N ILE A 31 -1.69 8.70 4.87
CA ILE A 31 -0.93 9.17 6.03
C ILE A 31 -0.56 8.01 6.93
N GLU A 32 -1.51 7.14 7.23
CA GLU A 32 -1.26 6.00 8.12
C GLU A 32 -0.28 5.00 7.50
N VAL A 33 -0.41 4.71 6.22
CA VAL A 33 0.51 3.80 5.54
C VAL A 33 1.92 4.38 5.55
N ASN A 34 2.06 5.68 5.27
CA ASN A 34 3.38 6.29 5.30
C ASN A 34 3.97 6.27 6.70
N PHE A 35 3.14 6.43 7.73
CA PHE A 35 3.60 6.32 9.10
C PHE A 35 4.12 4.89 9.36
N LEU A 36 3.37 3.88 8.95
CA LEU A 36 3.78 2.49 9.18
C LEU A 36 5.05 2.14 8.40
N LEU A 37 5.19 2.63 7.17
CA LEU A 37 6.40 2.41 6.40
C LEU A 37 7.62 3.06 7.09
N GLY A 38 7.42 4.26 7.65
CA GLY A 38 8.48 4.92 8.43
C GLY A 38 8.81 4.15 9.69
N TYR A 39 7.82 3.53 10.31
CA TYR A 39 8.02 2.73 11.50
C TYR A 39 8.89 1.50 11.17
N VAL A 40 8.62 0.84 10.04
CA VAL A 40 9.44 -0.27 9.58
C VAL A 40 10.88 0.21 9.35
N ASP A 41 11.03 1.31 8.62
CA ASP A 41 12.36 1.81 8.24
C ASP A 41 13.19 2.19 9.46
N GLY A 42 12.59 2.77 10.48
CA GLY A 42 13.31 3.23 11.67
C GLY A 42 13.35 2.22 12.81
N SER A 43 12.87 1.00 12.63
CA SER A 43 12.66 0.08 13.74
C SER A 43 13.91 -0.61 14.25
N ALA A 44 14.95 -0.70 13.45
CA ALA A 44 16.15 -1.47 13.76
C ALA A 44 15.83 -2.96 13.98
N CYS A 45 14.71 -3.44 13.47
CA CYS A 45 14.33 -4.85 13.56
C CYS A 45 14.73 -5.59 12.30
N GLU A 46 14.51 -6.89 12.27
CA GLU A 46 14.73 -7.69 11.08
C GLU A 46 13.40 -8.25 10.62
N PHE A 47 13.26 -8.43 9.33
CA PHE A 47 11.99 -8.80 8.71
C PHE A 47 12.17 -10.05 7.85
N TYR A 48 11.39 -11.08 8.19
CA TYR A 48 11.50 -12.38 7.53
C TYR A 48 10.59 -12.43 6.30
N ARG A 49 11.17 -12.79 5.16
CA ARG A 49 10.41 -12.97 3.93
C ARG A 49 11.04 -14.11 3.14
N ASN A 50 10.24 -15.14 2.91
CA ASN A 50 10.64 -16.27 2.06
C ASN A 50 11.99 -16.88 2.45
N GLY A 51 12.16 -17.14 3.72
CA GLY A 51 13.36 -17.84 4.19
C GLY A 51 14.54 -16.96 4.53
N THR A 52 14.43 -15.65 4.36
CA THR A 52 15.55 -14.74 4.59
C THR A 52 15.12 -13.59 5.47
N TRP A 53 15.99 -13.20 6.38
CA TRP A 53 15.79 -12.01 7.21
C TRP A 53 16.39 -10.81 6.47
N HIS A 54 15.64 -9.73 6.40
CA HIS A 54 16.03 -8.52 5.71
C HIS A 54 16.14 -7.35 6.68
N ASP A 55 16.97 -6.38 6.35
CA ASP A 55 17.08 -5.17 7.15
C ASP A 55 15.84 -4.26 6.94
N PRO A 56 15.66 -3.26 7.80
CA PRO A 56 14.49 -2.40 7.70
C PRO A 56 14.34 -1.67 6.36
N LYS A 57 15.46 -1.23 5.77
CA LYS A 57 15.36 -0.50 4.53
C LYS A 57 14.83 -1.36 3.41
N LYS A 58 15.31 -2.60 3.31
CA LYS A 58 14.83 -3.50 2.29
C LYS A 58 13.39 -3.89 2.53
N ALA A 59 13.02 -4.11 3.79
CA ALA A 59 11.66 -4.46 4.15
C ALA A 59 10.70 -3.33 3.79
N GLN A 60 11.07 -2.10 4.14
CA GLN A 60 10.26 -0.94 3.84
C GLN A 60 10.08 -0.76 2.34
N ALA A 61 11.16 -0.87 1.57
CA ALA A 61 11.10 -0.71 0.12
C ALA A 61 10.18 -1.75 -0.51
N HIS A 62 10.25 -2.99 -0.03
CA HIS A 62 9.40 -4.07 -0.54
C HIS A 62 7.93 -3.79 -0.23
N LEU A 63 7.62 -3.36 0.98
CA LEU A 63 6.24 -3.06 1.36
C LEU A 63 5.71 -1.85 0.59
N ARG A 64 6.55 -0.87 0.32
CA ARG A 64 6.16 0.30 -0.45
C ARG A 64 5.81 -0.11 -1.88
N ASP A 65 6.60 -1.00 -2.47
CA ASP A 65 6.32 -1.47 -3.83
C ASP A 65 4.99 -2.22 -3.87
N LYS A 66 4.72 -3.06 -2.88
CA LYS A 66 3.44 -3.78 -2.82
C LYS A 66 2.28 -2.81 -2.62
N TYR A 67 2.48 -1.79 -1.80
CA TYR A 67 1.46 -0.77 -1.57
C TYR A 67 1.11 -0.05 -2.88
N LYS A 68 2.13 0.35 -3.64
CA LYS A 68 1.91 1.04 -4.90
C LYS A 68 1.18 0.14 -5.89
N TYR A 69 1.58 -1.10 -5.96
CA TYR A 69 0.97 -2.07 -6.88
C TYR A 69 -0.52 -2.26 -6.55
N LEU A 70 -0.83 -2.45 -5.29
CA LEU A 70 -2.21 -2.68 -4.86
C LEU A 70 -3.05 -1.42 -4.95
N SER A 71 -2.48 -0.26 -4.64
CA SER A 71 -3.18 1.02 -4.73
C SER A 71 -3.62 1.29 -6.17
N ALA A 72 -2.75 1.02 -7.13
CA ALA A 72 -3.06 1.24 -8.52
C ALA A 72 -4.21 0.34 -9.01
N ARG A 73 -4.54 -0.70 -8.26
CA ARG A 73 -5.60 -1.65 -8.61
C ARG A 73 -6.82 -1.52 -7.70
N ASN A 74 -6.94 -0.41 -7.00
CA ASN A 74 -8.08 -0.15 -6.11
C ASN A 74 -8.22 -1.17 -5.00
N LYS A 75 -7.12 -1.73 -4.53
CA LYS A 75 -7.17 -2.77 -3.50
C LYS A 75 -6.97 -2.23 -2.09
N ILE A 76 -6.61 -0.97 -1.95
CA ILE A 76 -6.33 -0.37 -0.63
C ILE A 76 -7.38 0.69 -0.35
N ILE A 77 -8.39 0.34 0.43
CA ILE A 77 -9.45 1.26 0.83
C ILE A 77 -9.23 1.70 2.27
N THR A 78 -8.68 0.82 3.08
CA THR A 78 -8.38 1.11 4.49
C THR A 78 -6.92 0.83 4.77
N THR A 79 -6.43 1.30 5.89
CA THR A 79 -5.05 1.00 6.29
C THR A 79 -4.91 -0.49 6.63
N GLU A 80 -5.97 -1.09 7.15
CA GLU A 80 -5.98 -2.52 7.40
C GLU A 80 -5.82 -3.31 6.11
N ASP A 81 -6.36 -2.81 4.99
CA ASP A 81 -6.14 -3.45 3.69
C ASP A 81 -4.66 -3.49 3.35
N PHE A 82 -3.93 -2.42 3.63
CA PHE A 82 -2.49 -2.40 3.41
C PHE A 82 -1.81 -3.49 4.25
N ILE A 83 -2.15 -3.57 5.52
CA ILE A 83 -1.53 -4.55 6.40
C ILE A 83 -1.85 -5.96 5.92
N ASP A 84 -3.12 -6.22 5.63
CA ASP A 84 -3.56 -7.58 5.28
C ASP A 84 -3.09 -8.02 3.90
N LYS A 85 -3.08 -7.10 2.95
CA LYS A 85 -2.80 -7.46 1.55
C LYS A 85 -1.34 -7.25 1.15
N ALA A 86 -0.65 -6.32 1.78
CA ALA A 86 0.73 -6.02 1.43
C ALA A 86 1.73 -6.55 2.45
N ALA A 87 1.39 -6.55 3.72
CA ALA A 87 2.36 -6.74 4.80
C ALA A 87 2.16 -8.00 5.64
N THR A 88 1.32 -8.91 5.22
CA THR A 88 1.04 -10.10 6.02
C THR A 88 1.79 -11.34 5.54
N LYS A 89 1.85 -11.53 4.23
CA LYS A 89 2.49 -12.73 3.70
C LYS A 89 2.98 -12.48 2.27
N SER A 90 3.86 -13.36 1.82
CA SER A 90 4.37 -13.31 0.47
C SER A 90 3.25 -13.61 -0.52
N SER A 91 3.12 -12.76 -1.53
CA SER A 91 2.17 -13.00 -2.61
C SER A 91 2.61 -14.17 -3.46
N PHE A 92 3.91 -14.50 -3.43
CA PHE A 92 4.46 -15.56 -4.23
C PHE A 92 4.30 -16.93 -3.55
N SER A 93 4.70 -17.04 -2.30
CA SER A 93 4.74 -18.34 -1.61
C SER A 93 3.62 -18.55 -0.59
N GLY A 94 2.95 -17.49 -0.19
CA GLY A 94 1.96 -17.56 0.88
C GLY A 94 2.57 -17.64 2.27
N ARG A 95 3.90 -17.60 2.40
CA ARG A 95 4.53 -17.71 3.71
C ARG A 95 4.37 -16.41 4.48
N PRO A 96 4.05 -16.48 5.78
CA PRO A 96 3.86 -15.29 6.58
C PRO A 96 5.14 -14.47 6.71
N TYR A 97 4.99 -13.16 6.73
CA TYR A 97 6.09 -12.26 7.07
C TYR A 97 6.18 -12.18 8.59
N GLU A 98 7.38 -12.12 9.09
CA GLU A 98 7.64 -12.06 10.54
C GLU A 98 8.62 -10.95 10.86
N VAL A 99 8.61 -10.53 12.13
CA VAL A 99 9.46 -9.44 12.60
C VAL A 99 10.19 -9.90 13.85
N ARG A 100 11.47 -9.55 13.95
CA ARG A 100 12.27 -9.86 15.11
C ARG A 100 13.04 -8.60 15.50
N CYS A 101 12.83 -8.13 16.70
CA CYS A 101 13.50 -6.94 17.19
C CYS A 101 14.57 -7.29 18.23
N GLY A 102 15.04 -6.31 18.98
CA GLY A 102 16.18 -6.50 19.88
C GLY A 102 16.03 -7.59 20.93
N ASP A 103 14.80 -7.89 21.35
CA ASP A 103 14.55 -8.92 22.34
C ASP A 103 14.59 -10.33 21.72
N GLY A 104 14.71 -10.43 20.42
CA GLY A 104 14.78 -11.71 19.73
C GLY A 104 13.45 -12.43 19.57
N VAL A 105 12.36 -11.86 20.08
CA VAL A 105 11.05 -12.52 19.98
C VAL A 105 10.53 -12.32 18.55
N ILE A 106 10.05 -13.41 17.96
CA ILE A 106 9.51 -13.36 16.61
C ILE A 106 7.99 -13.22 16.68
N VAL A 107 7.46 -12.20 16.00
CA VAL A 107 6.01 -11.99 15.94
C VAL A 107 5.61 -11.84 14.48
N SER A 108 4.32 -12.03 14.19
CA SER A 108 3.86 -11.85 12.82
C SER A 108 3.91 -10.37 12.44
N SER A 109 4.24 -10.10 11.20
CA SER A 109 4.26 -8.73 10.68
C SER A 109 2.89 -8.10 10.82
N ASN A 110 1.83 -8.87 10.56
CA ASN A 110 0.45 -8.38 10.68
C ASN A 110 0.18 -7.86 12.09
N GLN A 111 0.48 -8.66 13.11
CA GLN A 111 0.23 -8.27 14.48
C GLN A 111 1.08 -7.07 14.89
N TRP A 112 2.33 -7.06 14.50
CA TRP A 112 3.27 -6.00 14.83
C TRP A 112 2.80 -4.65 14.27
N LEU A 113 2.37 -4.65 13.01
CA LEU A 113 1.89 -3.42 12.37
C LEU A 113 0.53 -3.00 12.89
N ARG A 114 -0.37 -3.94 13.17
CA ARG A 114 -1.67 -3.59 13.73
C ARG A 114 -1.53 -2.97 15.11
N SER A 115 -0.59 -3.46 15.91
CA SER A 115 -0.34 -2.88 17.23
C SER A 115 0.16 -1.44 17.10
N GLU A 116 1.04 -1.18 16.14
CA GLU A 116 1.55 0.15 15.95
C GLU A 116 0.49 1.09 15.38
N LEU A 117 -0.35 0.61 14.49
CA LEU A 117 -1.45 1.39 13.95
C LEU A 117 -2.41 1.80 15.09
N ALA A 118 -2.70 0.89 15.99
CA ALA A 118 -3.56 1.18 17.13
C ALA A 118 -2.93 2.26 18.02
N ARG A 119 -1.63 2.20 18.21
CA ARG A 119 -0.93 3.21 18.98
C ARG A 119 -0.99 4.56 18.30
N PHE A 120 -0.77 4.59 17.00
CA PHE A 120 -0.80 5.82 16.23
C PHE A 120 -2.17 6.49 16.33
N ARG A 121 -3.22 5.70 16.26
CA ARG A 121 -4.60 6.20 16.28
C ARG A 121 -5.05 6.74 17.64
N LYS A 122 -4.29 6.47 18.69
CA LYS A 122 -4.63 6.97 19.99
C LYS A 122 -4.25 8.42 20.17
N TYR A 123 -3.31 8.87 19.41
CA TYR A 123 -2.79 10.22 19.49
C TYR A 123 -3.01 10.96 18.18
#